data_493728675ba6c2e0d191cecd3caa74d7
#
_entry.id   493728675ba6c2e0d191cecd3caa74d7
#
_cell.length_a   1.000
_cell.length_b   1.000
_cell.length_c   1.000
_cell.angle_alpha   90.00
_cell.angle_beta   90.00
_cell.angle_gamma   90.00
#
_symmetry.space_group_name_H-M   'P 1'
#
loop_
_entity.id
_entity.type
_entity.pdbx_description
1 polymer ?
#
loop_
_entity_poly.entity_id
_entity_poly.type
_entity_poly.pdbx_seq_one_letter_code
_entity_poly.pdbx_strand_id
1 'polypeptide(L)'
;LSHPEEKHGRICIAFTPDEEVGRGADFFDVEGFGAEAAYTVDGGALGELEYENFNAASGHVTIQGKGIHPGSAKGKMKNALLIAMEFQALLPAFENPMYTEGYEGFYHLDHMEGDVEGAQMAYIIRDHDREKFEQKKAFFEKNLFLDVRFFNFIRL
;
A
#
# COMPACT_ATOMS: atom_id res chain seq x y z
N LEU A 1 18.35 33.98 -4.38
CA LEU A 1 19.57 33.18 -4.44
C LEU A 1 20.67 33.90 -3.68
N SER A 2 21.37 33.21 -2.76
CA SER A 2 22.44 33.81 -1.94
C SER A 2 23.77 34.00 -2.71
N HIS A 3 23.87 33.42 -3.89
CA HIS A 3 25.04 33.43 -4.76
C HIS A 3 24.64 33.83 -6.19
N PRO A 4 24.39 35.14 -6.44
CA PRO A 4 23.93 35.61 -7.74
C PRO A 4 25.01 35.52 -8.85
N GLU A 5 26.27 35.28 -8.49
CA GLU A 5 27.41 35.08 -9.36
C GLU A 5 27.43 33.68 -10.00
N GLU A 6 26.71 32.71 -9.45
CA GLU A 6 26.62 31.35 -10.00
C GLU A 6 25.74 31.32 -11.23
N LYS A 7 26.27 30.75 -12.31
CA LYS A 7 25.54 30.58 -13.56
C LYS A 7 24.58 29.39 -13.42
N HIS A 8 23.31 29.61 -13.68
CA HIS A 8 22.29 28.57 -13.68
C HIS A 8 21.33 28.74 -14.85
N GLY A 9 20.67 27.66 -15.26
CA GLY A 9 19.56 27.69 -16.19
C GLY A 9 18.27 28.21 -15.54
N ARG A 10 17.14 27.98 -16.18
CA ARG A 10 15.82 28.30 -15.62
C ARG A 10 15.57 27.46 -14.37
N ILE A 11 15.21 28.11 -13.27
CA ILE A 11 14.80 27.47 -12.04
C ILE A 11 13.30 27.68 -11.87
N CYS A 12 12.55 26.60 -11.69
CA CYS A 12 11.13 26.62 -11.34
C CYS A 12 10.98 26.08 -9.92
N ILE A 13 10.13 26.69 -9.11
CA ILE A 13 9.86 26.27 -7.74
C ILE A 13 8.35 26.07 -7.60
N ALA A 14 7.96 24.95 -7.02
CA ALA A 14 6.57 24.65 -6.69
C ALA A 14 6.45 24.16 -5.25
N PHE A 15 5.31 24.44 -4.66
CA PHE A 15 4.90 23.94 -3.36
C PHE A 15 3.53 23.29 -3.54
N THR A 16 3.40 22.03 -3.10
CA THR A 16 2.15 21.28 -3.21
C THR A 16 1.57 21.04 -1.82
N PRO A 17 0.25 21.22 -1.61
CA PRO A 17 -0.43 20.86 -0.37
C PRO A 17 -0.77 19.37 -0.37
N ASP A 18 -1.23 18.86 0.78
CA ASP A 18 -1.83 17.53 0.92
C ASP A 18 -0.87 16.33 0.62
N GLU A 19 0.44 16.53 0.78
CA GLU A 19 1.43 15.48 0.61
C GLU A 19 1.18 14.34 1.61
N GLU A 20 0.94 14.64 2.88
CA GLU A 20 0.73 13.70 4.00
C GLU A 20 -0.48 12.77 3.82
N VAL A 21 -1.39 13.13 2.92
CA VAL A 21 -2.53 12.29 2.53
C VAL A 21 -2.37 11.71 1.12
N GLY A 22 -1.16 11.80 0.54
CA GLY A 22 -0.80 11.23 -0.76
C GLY A 22 -1.42 11.96 -1.96
N ARG A 23 -1.83 13.22 -1.82
CA ARG A 23 -2.53 13.99 -2.86
C ARG A 23 -1.75 15.18 -3.39
N GLY A 24 -0.51 15.34 -2.99
CA GLY A 24 0.31 16.50 -3.32
C GLY A 24 0.48 16.77 -4.82
N ALA A 25 0.42 15.75 -5.66
CA ALA A 25 0.58 15.87 -7.10
C ALA A 25 -0.74 15.83 -7.91
N ASP A 26 -1.90 15.67 -7.28
CA ASP A 26 -3.20 15.45 -7.97
C ASP A 26 -3.54 16.54 -8.99
N PHE A 27 -3.18 17.79 -8.69
CA PHE A 27 -3.49 18.95 -9.51
C PHE A 27 -2.23 19.66 -10.04
N PHE A 28 -1.07 19.02 -9.95
CA PHE A 28 0.17 19.63 -10.38
C PHE A 28 0.30 19.60 -11.91
N ASP A 29 0.36 20.77 -12.53
CA ASP A 29 0.54 20.92 -13.96
C ASP A 29 2.01 20.70 -14.35
N VAL A 30 2.38 19.46 -14.59
CA VAL A 30 3.75 19.05 -14.96
C VAL A 30 4.18 19.70 -16.28
N GLU A 31 3.29 19.78 -17.28
CA GLU A 31 3.60 20.37 -18.60
C GLU A 31 3.80 21.87 -18.47
N GLY A 32 2.91 22.56 -17.78
CA GLY A 32 3.01 24.01 -17.55
C GLY A 32 4.21 24.38 -16.66
N PHE A 33 4.63 23.52 -15.74
CA PHE A 33 5.83 23.70 -14.95
C PHE A 33 7.10 23.69 -15.81
N GLY A 34 7.16 22.85 -16.83
CA GLY A 34 8.13 22.89 -17.92
C GLY A 34 9.58 22.71 -17.49
N ALA A 35 9.83 21.87 -16.47
CA ALA A 35 11.16 21.47 -16.05
C ALA A 35 11.58 20.15 -16.70
N GLU A 36 12.84 20.01 -17.09
CA GLU A 36 13.40 18.76 -17.63
C GLU A 36 13.72 17.76 -16.53
N ALA A 37 14.04 18.26 -15.34
CA ALA A 37 14.34 17.47 -14.14
C ALA A 37 13.85 18.22 -12.91
N ALA A 38 13.53 17.48 -11.84
CA ALA A 38 13.09 18.04 -10.58
C ALA A 38 13.78 17.37 -9.40
N TYR A 39 13.98 18.15 -8.35
CA TYR A 39 14.34 17.65 -7.02
C TYR A 39 13.14 17.84 -6.10
N THR A 40 12.72 16.77 -5.47
CA THR A 40 11.74 16.84 -4.37
C THR A 40 12.51 17.04 -3.07
N VAL A 41 12.21 18.12 -2.36
CA VAL A 41 12.83 18.42 -1.06
C VAL A 41 11.80 18.05 0.01
N ASP A 42 12.03 16.94 0.65
CA ASP A 42 11.17 16.37 1.68
C ASP A 42 12.00 16.01 2.93
N GLY A 43 11.37 15.44 3.95
CA GLY A 43 12.06 15.03 5.18
C GLY A 43 13.07 13.92 4.94
N GLY A 44 14.19 13.94 5.68
CA GLY A 44 15.28 12.96 5.61
C GLY A 44 16.50 13.45 6.35
N ALA A 45 17.56 12.66 6.35
CA ALA A 45 18.81 13.06 6.96
C ALA A 45 19.51 14.16 6.12
N LEU A 46 20.17 15.10 6.80
CA LEU A 46 20.91 16.16 6.12
C LEU A 46 22.01 15.58 5.23
N GLY A 47 21.98 15.90 3.94
CA GLY A 47 22.96 15.43 2.96
C GLY A 47 22.60 14.09 2.31
N GLU A 48 21.48 13.52 2.64
CA GLU A 48 20.92 12.33 1.96
C GLU A 48 20.37 12.71 0.58
N LEU A 49 20.60 11.86 -0.39
CA LEU A 49 20.06 11.97 -1.74
C LEU A 49 19.45 10.63 -2.13
N GLU A 50 18.12 10.62 -2.27
CA GLU A 50 17.38 9.48 -2.81
C GLU A 50 17.18 9.67 -4.32
N TYR A 51 17.53 8.68 -5.11
CA TYR A 51 17.40 8.70 -6.57
C TYR A 51 16.73 7.44 -7.12
N GLU A 52 16.20 6.62 -6.23
CA GLU A 52 15.47 5.40 -6.54
C GLU A 52 14.08 5.47 -5.88
N ASN A 53 13.13 4.78 -6.46
CA ASN A 53 11.80 4.61 -5.88
C ASN A 53 11.36 3.14 -5.92
N PHE A 54 10.19 2.85 -5.45
CA PHE A 54 9.60 1.52 -5.41
C PHE A 54 8.22 1.51 -6.08
N ASN A 55 7.77 0.31 -6.47
CA ASN A 55 6.39 0.11 -6.89
C ASN A 55 5.52 -0.12 -5.64
N ALA A 56 4.36 0.50 -5.57
CA ALA A 56 3.42 0.39 -4.46
C ALA A 56 1.99 0.21 -4.94
N ALA A 57 1.21 -0.53 -4.16
CA ALA A 57 -0.23 -0.68 -4.32
C ALA A 57 -0.89 -0.78 -2.94
N SER A 58 -2.16 -0.35 -2.87
CA SER A 58 -3.02 -0.59 -1.72
C SER A 58 -3.91 -1.80 -1.99
N GLY A 59 -3.95 -2.74 -1.04
CA GLY A 59 -4.86 -3.89 -1.09
C GLY A 59 -5.95 -3.74 -0.03
N HIS A 60 -7.21 -3.85 -0.43
CA HIS A 60 -8.34 -3.82 0.50
C HIS A 60 -9.10 -5.14 0.43
N VAL A 61 -9.29 -5.77 1.60
CA VAL A 61 -10.03 -7.02 1.74
C VAL A 61 -11.26 -6.77 2.58
N THR A 62 -12.44 -7.10 2.04
CA THR A 62 -13.71 -7.04 2.78
C THR A 62 -14.28 -8.44 2.89
N ILE A 63 -14.57 -8.86 4.11
CA ILE A 63 -15.06 -10.19 4.43
C ILE A 63 -16.48 -10.09 4.99
N GLN A 64 -17.41 -10.82 4.38
CA GLN A 64 -18.78 -10.94 4.89
C GLN A 64 -18.94 -12.23 5.68
N GLY A 65 -19.17 -12.11 6.96
CA GLY A 65 -19.44 -13.22 7.87
C GLY A 65 -20.93 -13.54 8.00
N LYS A 66 -21.23 -14.44 8.92
CA LYS A 66 -22.60 -14.78 9.32
C LYS A 66 -22.63 -15.12 10.82
N GLY A 67 -23.18 -14.20 11.61
CA GLY A 67 -23.41 -14.40 13.04
C GLY A 67 -24.50 -15.43 13.29
N ILE A 68 -24.29 -16.31 14.24
CA ILE A 68 -25.26 -17.32 14.71
C ILE A 68 -25.03 -17.46 16.23
N HIS A 69 -26.11 -17.66 16.97
CA HIS A 69 -26.03 -17.94 18.40
C HIS A 69 -25.05 -19.11 18.67
N PRO A 70 -24.04 -18.96 19.55
CA PRO A 70 -22.98 -19.95 19.73
C PRO A 70 -23.48 -21.38 19.99
N GLY A 71 -24.55 -21.55 20.73
CA GLY A 71 -25.13 -22.86 21.03
C GLY A 71 -25.71 -23.62 19.81
N SER A 72 -25.90 -22.93 18.66
CA SER A 72 -26.45 -23.51 17.43
C SER A 72 -25.61 -23.20 16.19
N ALA A 73 -24.38 -22.75 16.39
CA ALA A 73 -23.50 -22.21 15.34
C ALA A 73 -22.82 -23.28 14.50
N LYS A 74 -22.72 -24.53 14.96
CA LYS A 74 -21.99 -25.60 14.26
C LYS A 74 -22.45 -25.76 12.83
N GLY A 75 -21.51 -25.61 11.87
CA GLY A 75 -21.75 -25.72 10.43
C GLY A 75 -22.57 -24.59 9.81
N LYS A 76 -22.91 -23.53 10.58
CA LYS A 76 -23.75 -22.42 10.10
C LYS A 76 -23.07 -21.06 10.23
N MET A 77 -22.31 -20.85 11.31
CA MET A 77 -21.57 -19.61 11.55
C MET A 77 -20.39 -19.49 10.58
N LYS A 78 -20.17 -18.26 10.15
CA LYS A 78 -18.99 -17.83 9.39
C LYS A 78 -18.42 -16.62 10.10
N ASN A 79 -17.37 -16.81 10.85
CA ASN A 79 -16.76 -15.73 11.62
C ASN A 79 -15.77 -14.96 10.73
N ALA A 80 -16.10 -13.71 10.38
CA ALA A 80 -15.29 -12.89 9.51
C ALA A 80 -13.90 -12.60 10.05
N LEU A 81 -13.73 -12.45 11.36
CA LEU A 81 -12.41 -12.26 11.97
C LEU A 81 -11.52 -13.49 11.80
N LEU A 82 -12.06 -14.72 11.98
CA LEU A 82 -11.27 -15.93 11.78
C LEU A 82 -10.86 -16.09 10.32
N ILE A 83 -11.75 -15.76 9.37
CA ILE A 83 -11.44 -15.76 7.94
C ILE A 83 -10.35 -14.71 7.62
N ALA A 84 -10.39 -13.54 8.23
CA ALA A 84 -9.35 -12.52 8.07
C ALA A 84 -7.98 -13.02 8.56
N MET A 85 -7.95 -13.72 9.70
CA MET A 85 -6.72 -14.33 10.21
C MET A 85 -6.21 -15.45 9.29
N GLU A 86 -7.10 -16.27 8.73
CA GLU A 86 -6.74 -17.29 7.74
C GLU A 86 -6.15 -16.65 6.48
N PHE A 87 -6.76 -15.58 5.96
CA PHE A 87 -6.22 -14.84 4.83
C PHE A 87 -4.81 -14.30 5.12
N GLN A 88 -4.60 -13.65 6.27
CA GLN A 88 -3.27 -13.18 6.67
C GLN A 88 -2.25 -14.33 6.73
N ALA A 89 -2.65 -15.51 7.20
CA ALA A 89 -1.77 -16.67 7.29
C ALA A 89 -1.38 -17.28 5.93
N LEU A 90 -2.08 -16.95 4.84
CA LEU A 90 -1.73 -17.35 3.48
C LEU A 90 -0.60 -16.50 2.89
N LEU A 91 -0.39 -15.30 3.41
CA LEU A 91 0.69 -14.43 2.94
C LEU A 91 2.04 -14.90 3.52
N PRO A 92 3.16 -14.71 2.80
CA PRO A 92 4.48 -15.12 3.28
C PRO A 92 4.83 -14.41 4.60
N ALA A 93 5.03 -15.16 5.66
CA ALA A 93 5.17 -14.63 7.03
C ALA A 93 6.36 -13.67 7.18
N PHE A 94 7.42 -13.85 6.40
CA PHE A 94 8.64 -13.04 6.46
C PHE A 94 8.66 -11.89 5.43
N GLU A 95 7.68 -11.81 4.53
CA GLU A 95 7.54 -10.71 3.59
C GLU A 95 6.66 -9.59 4.20
N ASN A 96 7.11 -9.01 5.29
CA ASN A 96 6.48 -7.86 5.94
C ASN A 96 7.57 -6.92 6.50
N PRO A 97 7.28 -5.64 6.77
CA PRO A 97 8.29 -4.66 7.18
C PRO A 97 9.07 -5.00 8.45
N MET A 98 8.60 -5.93 9.26
CA MET A 98 9.33 -6.38 10.48
C MET A 98 10.53 -7.27 10.14
N TYR A 99 10.59 -7.83 8.91
CA TYR A 99 11.59 -8.82 8.50
C TYR A 99 12.27 -8.48 7.19
N THR A 100 11.86 -7.41 6.51
CA THR A 100 12.43 -6.99 5.21
C THR A 100 13.29 -5.74 5.35
N GLU A 101 14.33 -5.64 4.53
CA GLU A 101 15.24 -4.51 4.45
C GLU A 101 15.67 -4.21 3.00
N GLY A 102 16.25 -3.05 2.76
CA GLY A 102 16.80 -2.66 1.47
C GLY A 102 15.77 -2.76 0.34
N TYR A 103 16.05 -3.56 -0.67
CA TYR A 103 15.20 -3.74 -1.86
C TYR A 103 14.18 -4.88 -1.73
N GLU A 104 14.03 -5.48 -0.57
CA GLU A 104 13.06 -6.54 -0.35
C GLU A 104 11.63 -6.00 -0.36
N GLY A 105 10.75 -6.67 -1.10
CA GLY A 105 9.34 -6.32 -1.16
C GLY A 105 8.55 -6.97 -0.03
N PHE A 106 7.37 -6.40 0.27
CA PHE A 106 6.55 -6.85 1.39
C PHE A 106 5.04 -6.70 1.18
N TYR A 107 4.28 -7.36 2.06
CA TYR A 107 2.87 -7.13 2.34
C TYR A 107 2.74 -6.57 3.75
N HIS A 108 2.38 -5.32 3.88
CA HIS A 108 2.17 -4.69 5.18
C HIS A 108 0.69 -4.62 5.49
N LEU A 109 0.24 -5.38 6.50
CA LEU A 109 -1.10 -5.19 7.07
C LEU A 109 -1.08 -3.90 7.89
N ASP A 110 -1.66 -2.85 7.33
CA ASP A 110 -1.68 -1.51 7.93
C ASP A 110 -2.86 -1.33 8.89
N HIS A 111 -4.03 -1.86 8.51
CA HIS A 111 -5.23 -1.77 9.32
C HIS A 111 -6.06 -3.04 9.22
N MET A 112 -6.70 -3.43 10.33
CA MET A 112 -7.67 -4.50 10.39
C MET A 112 -8.73 -4.18 11.44
N GLU A 113 -10.00 -4.29 11.07
CA GLU A 113 -11.12 -4.13 11.97
C GLU A 113 -12.26 -5.10 11.62
N GLY A 114 -13.16 -5.34 12.57
CA GLY A 114 -14.35 -6.15 12.30
C GLY A 114 -14.91 -6.88 13.50
N ASP A 115 -15.89 -7.71 13.20
CA ASP A 115 -16.56 -8.61 14.14
C ASP A 115 -16.91 -9.96 13.48
N VAL A 116 -17.85 -10.71 14.07
CA VAL A 116 -18.29 -12.01 13.51
C VAL A 116 -18.99 -11.84 12.15
N GLU A 117 -19.67 -10.72 11.92
CA GLU A 117 -20.52 -10.49 10.74
C GLU A 117 -19.78 -9.81 9.59
N GLY A 118 -18.67 -9.10 9.89
CA GLY A 118 -17.88 -8.45 8.85
C GLY A 118 -16.48 -8.11 9.34
N ALA A 119 -15.51 -8.11 8.42
CA ALA A 119 -14.16 -7.63 8.67
C ALA A 119 -13.61 -6.89 7.46
N GLN A 120 -12.72 -5.94 7.72
CA GLN A 120 -11.99 -5.19 6.72
C GLN A 120 -10.50 -5.21 7.05
N MET A 121 -9.69 -5.30 6.00
CA MET A 121 -8.24 -5.25 6.11
C MET A 121 -7.69 -4.31 5.03
N ALA A 122 -6.71 -3.50 5.38
CA ALA A 122 -5.97 -2.65 4.46
C ALA A 122 -4.50 -3.05 4.44
N TYR A 123 -3.95 -3.17 3.25
CA TYR A 123 -2.57 -3.55 3.02
C TYR A 123 -1.84 -2.52 2.17
N ILE A 124 -0.55 -2.38 2.43
CA ILE A 124 0.41 -1.76 1.53
C ILE A 124 1.26 -2.88 0.94
N ILE A 125 1.31 -2.96 -0.38
CA ILE A 125 2.14 -3.94 -1.12
C ILE A 125 3.24 -3.16 -1.81
N ARG A 126 4.51 -3.51 -1.56
CA ARG A 126 5.67 -2.84 -2.15
C ARG A 126 6.67 -3.83 -2.71
N ASP A 127 7.35 -3.44 -3.77
CA ASP A 127 8.57 -4.09 -4.25
C ASP A 127 9.34 -3.10 -5.14
N HIS A 128 10.67 -3.11 -5.08
CA HIS A 128 11.52 -2.30 -5.95
C HIS A 128 11.56 -2.88 -7.36
N ASP A 129 11.54 -4.22 -7.49
CA ASP A 129 11.48 -4.92 -8.76
C ASP A 129 10.05 -4.97 -9.30
N ARG A 130 9.85 -4.49 -10.53
CA ARG A 130 8.53 -4.42 -11.16
C ARG A 130 7.90 -5.80 -11.37
N GLU A 131 8.69 -6.78 -11.78
CA GLU A 131 8.16 -8.13 -12.03
C GLU A 131 7.74 -8.81 -10.73
N LYS A 132 8.56 -8.72 -9.68
CA LYS A 132 8.22 -9.22 -8.34
C LYS A 132 7.00 -8.52 -7.77
N PHE A 133 6.87 -7.20 -7.99
CA PHE A 133 5.70 -6.44 -7.58
C PHE A 133 4.42 -6.95 -8.23
N GLU A 134 4.42 -7.19 -9.56
CA GLU A 134 3.26 -7.75 -10.25
C GLU A 134 2.95 -9.18 -9.76
N GLN A 135 3.97 -9.99 -9.48
CA GLN A 135 3.80 -11.32 -8.88
C GLN A 135 3.18 -11.24 -7.48
N LYS A 136 3.58 -10.27 -6.66
CA LYS A 136 3.00 -10.06 -5.33
C LYS A 136 1.52 -9.69 -5.41
N LYS A 137 1.15 -8.80 -6.31
CA LYS A 137 -0.27 -8.44 -6.53
C LYS A 137 -1.09 -9.66 -6.98
N ALA A 138 -0.60 -10.39 -7.97
CA ALA A 138 -1.26 -11.59 -8.47
C ALA A 138 -1.41 -12.67 -7.38
N PHE A 139 -0.39 -12.83 -6.52
CA PHE A 139 -0.45 -13.75 -5.39
C PHE A 139 -1.47 -13.31 -4.34
N PHE A 140 -1.51 -12.02 -4.01
CA PHE A 140 -2.48 -11.43 -3.11
C PHE A 140 -3.92 -11.67 -3.62
N GLU A 141 -4.19 -11.35 -4.88
CA GLU A 141 -5.50 -11.59 -5.52
C GLU A 141 -5.88 -13.06 -5.54
N LYS A 142 -4.93 -13.94 -5.92
CA LYS A 142 -5.19 -15.38 -5.98
C LYS A 142 -5.65 -15.94 -4.63
N ASN A 143 -5.04 -15.49 -3.53
CA ASN A 143 -5.40 -15.94 -2.19
C ASN A 143 -6.80 -15.47 -1.77
N LEU A 144 -7.28 -14.37 -2.31
CA LEU A 144 -8.66 -13.92 -2.13
C LEU A 144 -9.68 -14.88 -2.76
N PHE A 145 -9.30 -15.59 -3.83
CA PHE A 145 -10.17 -16.53 -4.54
C PHE A 145 -10.05 -17.98 -4.04
N LEU A 146 -9.06 -18.33 -3.23
CA LEU A 146 -8.89 -19.71 -2.74
C LEU A 146 -10.04 -20.16 -1.82
N ASP A 147 -10.77 -19.23 -1.22
CA ASP A 147 -12.00 -19.53 -0.48
C ASP A 147 -13.18 -18.67 -0.95
N VAL A 148 -13.51 -18.76 -2.25
CA VAL A 148 -14.59 -18.03 -2.97
C VAL A 148 -15.96 -18.08 -2.27
N ARG A 149 -16.11 -18.93 -1.25
CA ARG A 149 -17.35 -19.05 -0.46
C ARG A 149 -17.62 -17.84 0.43
N PHE A 150 -16.63 -16.89 0.57
CA PHE A 150 -16.69 -15.88 1.64
C PHE A 150 -16.33 -14.46 1.22
N PHE A 151 -15.77 -14.21 0.04
CA PHE A 151 -15.27 -12.89 -0.35
C PHE A 151 -16.21 -12.17 -1.33
N ASN A 152 -16.65 -10.98 -0.97
CA ASN A 152 -17.26 -10.03 -1.88
C ASN A 152 -16.44 -8.73 -1.87
N PHE A 153 -15.84 -8.39 -3.03
CA PHE A 153 -15.14 -7.14 -3.36
C PHE A 153 -13.68 -6.97 -2.89
N ILE A 154 -12.86 -6.76 -3.94
CA ILE A 154 -11.48 -6.28 -3.88
C ILE A 154 -11.38 -5.00 -4.71
N ARG A 155 -10.63 -4.02 -4.20
CA ARG A 155 -10.10 -2.91 -5.01
C ARG A 155 -8.57 -2.90 -4.83
N LEU A 156 -7.84 -3.04 -5.93
CA LEU A 156 -6.43 -2.70 -6.05
C LEU A 156 -6.34 -1.31 -6.69
#